data_4580909fc84c4127e49f15ed1abf0979
#
_entry.id   4580909fc84c4127e49f15ed1abf0979
#
_cell.length_a   1.000
_cell.length_b   1.000
_cell.length_c   1.000
_cell.angle_alpha   90.00
_cell.angle_beta   90.00
_cell.angle_gamma   90.00
#
_symmetry.space_group_name_H-M   'P 1'
#
loop_
_entity.id
_entity.type
_entity.pdbx_description
1 polymer ?
#
loop_
_entity_poly.entity_id
_entity_poly.type
_entity_poly.pdbx_seq_one_letter_code
_entity_poly.pdbx_strand_id
1 'polypeptide(L)'
;MKAKQLTFASIAIISTLLLSACEGDDGNDGAPGAAGAAGADGAPGTDGSDGANGADGQDANAALSLKLVGTTAALAENFDESAAEIVAYHAGSKTAFLVNSNSKAVDVVSLEDVTAPSITMTLDVAGDVEGAVADLAQGDLGAVNSVDVFGDHMAVAIEADTKQDTGYIAFYNVDGTLMSAVAAGALPDKV
;
A
#
# COMPACT_ATOMS: atom_id res chain seq x y z
N MET A 1 29.62 -14.18 -18.42
CA MET A 1 29.52 -13.82 -17.01
C MET A 1 30.55 -12.78 -16.69
N LYS A 2 30.21 -11.53 -16.50
CA LYS A 2 31.14 -10.45 -16.12
C LYS A 2 30.52 -9.70 -14.96
N ALA A 3 31.09 -9.85 -13.78
CA ALA A 3 30.77 -9.10 -12.59
C ALA A 3 31.24 -7.65 -12.74
N LYS A 4 30.37 -6.67 -12.48
CA LYS A 4 30.74 -5.25 -12.37
C LYS A 4 31.00 -4.94 -10.90
N GLN A 5 32.24 -4.60 -10.59
CA GLN A 5 32.63 -4.06 -9.28
C GLN A 5 32.30 -2.57 -9.22
N LEU A 6 31.64 -2.15 -8.15
CA LEU A 6 31.51 -0.76 -7.76
C LEU A 6 32.76 -0.34 -6.95
N THR A 7 33.46 0.66 -7.43
CA THR A 7 34.55 1.31 -6.73
C THR A 7 34.03 2.49 -5.91
N PHE A 8 34.24 2.42 -4.59
CA PHE A 8 34.03 3.56 -3.69
C PHE A 8 35.24 4.48 -3.74
N ALA A 9 35.06 5.74 -4.08
CA ALA A 9 36.05 6.78 -4.02
C ALA A 9 36.11 7.37 -2.60
N SER A 10 37.24 7.16 -1.92
CA SER A 10 37.55 7.77 -0.62
C SER A 10 38.14 9.17 -0.85
N ILE A 11 37.55 10.19 -0.28
CA ILE A 11 38.09 11.55 -0.25
C ILE A 11 38.96 11.68 1.00
N ALA A 12 40.26 11.79 0.78
CA ALA A 12 41.24 12.10 1.82
C ALA A 12 41.44 13.63 1.93
N ILE A 13 41.15 14.17 3.11
CA ILE A 13 41.45 15.57 3.43
C ILE A 13 42.85 15.64 4.01
N ILE A 14 43.74 16.29 3.30
CA ILE A 14 45.15 16.56 3.74
C ILE A 14 45.16 17.89 4.47
N SER A 15 45.46 17.84 5.77
CA SER A 15 45.75 19.02 6.58
C SER A 15 47.23 19.30 6.51
N THR A 16 47.63 20.42 5.89
CA THR A 16 48.99 20.89 5.88
C THR A 16 49.27 21.82 7.06
N LEU A 17 50.09 21.35 7.99
CA LEU A 17 50.71 22.19 9.01
C LEU A 17 51.89 22.95 8.39
N LEU A 18 51.87 24.26 8.48
CA LEU A 18 53.05 25.10 8.21
C LEU A 18 53.68 25.51 9.54
N LEU A 19 54.85 24.98 9.82
CA LEU A 19 55.76 25.54 10.82
C LEU A 19 56.53 26.69 10.17
N SER A 20 56.50 27.85 10.77
CA SER A 20 57.45 28.91 10.49
C SER A 20 58.33 29.13 11.69
N ALA A 21 59.60 29.07 11.45
CA ALA A 21 60.68 29.28 12.43
C ALA A 21 60.90 30.76 12.75
N CYS A 22 61.27 30.94 13.97
CA CYS A 22 61.64 32.18 14.63
C CYS A 22 63.04 32.68 14.17
N GLU A 23 63.23 33.98 14.02
CA GLU A 23 64.54 34.64 14.13
C GLU A 23 64.45 36.09 14.57
N GLY A 24 65.22 36.43 15.56
CA GLY A 24 65.88 37.71 15.69
C GLY A 24 65.30 38.66 16.74
N ASP A 25 66.06 38.82 17.84
CA ASP A 25 65.90 39.86 18.85
C ASP A 25 66.12 41.27 18.27
N ASP A 26 65.04 42.05 18.23
CA ASP A 26 65.19 43.51 18.10
C ASP A 26 64.69 44.17 19.40
N GLY A 27 65.37 45.23 19.76
CA GLY A 27 65.34 45.89 21.07
C GLY A 27 63.94 46.24 21.60
N ASN A 28 63.89 46.31 22.93
CA ASN A 28 62.65 46.59 23.70
C ASN A 28 61.99 47.88 23.23
N ASP A 29 60.80 47.67 22.67
CA ASP A 29 59.82 48.75 22.41
C ASP A 29 59.35 49.33 23.73
N GLY A 30 59.15 50.64 23.76
CA GLY A 30 58.59 51.33 24.92
C GLY A 30 57.21 50.75 25.34
N ALA A 31 56.97 50.80 26.63
CA ALA A 31 55.70 50.26 27.20
C ALA A 31 54.47 50.82 26.45
N PRO A 32 53.55 49.94 26.07
CA PRO A 32 52.32 50.41 25.42
C PRO A 32 51.56 51.41 26.30
N GLY A 33 51.00 52.43 25.66
CA GLY A 33 50.09 53.34 26.34
C GLY A 33 48.90 52.58 26.94
N ALA A 34 48.38 53.10 28.05
CA ALA A 34 47.24 52.50 28.73
C ALA A 34 46.07 52.30 27.73
N ALA A 35 45.47 51.14 27.76
CA ALA A 35 44.29 50.87 26.93
C ALA A 35 43.17 51.90 27.25
N GLY A 36 42.56 52.44 26.23
CA GLY A 36 41.37 53.29 26.39
C GLY A 36 40.28 52.52 27.11
N ALA A 37 39.45 53.27 27.86
CA ALA A 37 38.33 52.72 28.55
C ALA A 37 37.40 51.95 27.55
N ALA A 38 36.94 50.78 27.94
CA ALA A 38 35.97 50.02 27.15
C ALA A 38 34.72 50.92 26.89
N GLY A 39 34.26 50.92 25.67
CA GLY A 39 33.02 51.56 25.34
C GLY A 39 31.85 50.96 26.17
N ALA A 40 30.90 51.77 26.49
CA ALA A 40 29.69 51.29 27.16
C ALA A 40 29.00 50.23 26.31
N ASP A 41 28.51 49.20 26.95
CA ASP A 41 27.73 48.16 26.28
C ASP A 41 26.54 48.81 25.59
N GLY A 42 26.26 48.36 24.38
CA GLY A 42 25.03 48.77 23.65
C GLY A 42 23.76 48.41 24.44
N ALA A 43 22.77 49.21 24.37
CA ALA A 43 21.48 48.89 24.98
C ALA A 43 20.98 47.53 24.43
N PRO A 44 20.42 46.67 25.28
CA PRO A 44 19.78 45.45 24.81
C PRO A 44 18.77 45.74 23.68
N GLY A 45 18.79 44.88 22.65
CA GLY A 45 17.76 44.97 21.61
C GLY A 45 16.38 44.75 22.22
N THR A 46 15.39 45.40 21.67
CA THR A 46 14.00 45.14 22.03
C THR A 46 13.63 43.70 21.61
N ASP A 47 12.93 42.97 22.50
CA ASP A 47 12.41 41.66 22.18
C ASP A 47 11.57 41.73 20.91
N GLY A 48 11.73 40.74 20.04
CA GLY A 48 10.88 40.58 18.87
C GLY A 48 9.41 40.41 19.31
N SER A 49 8.51 40.97 18.55
CA SER A 49 7.08 40.69 18.79
C SER A 49 6.80 39.24 18.54
N ASP A 50 5.96 38.62 19.37
CA ASP A 50 5.47 37.25 19.18
C ASP A 50 4.89 37.12 17.78
N GLY A 51 5.22 36.00 17.13
CA GLY A 51 4.62 35.64 15.83
C GLY A 51 3.10 35.53 15.98
N ALA A 52 2.39 35.94 14.95
CA ALA A 52 0.94 35.72 14.92
C ALA A 52 0.63 34.25 15.11
N ASN A 53 -0.38 33.92 15.91
CA ASN A 53 -0.89 32.55 16.01
C ASN A 53 -1.19 32.03 14.60
N GLY A 54 -0.75 30.79 14.32
CA GLY A 54 -1.16 30.12 13.10
C GLY A 54 -2.69 30.11 13.01
N ALA A 55 -3.22 30.28 11.80
CA ALA A 55 -4.65 30.09 11.59
C ALA A 55 -5.02 28.67 12.07
N ASP A 56 -6.12 28.57 12.81
CA ASP A 56 -6.69 27.27 13.17
C ASP A 56 -6.85 26.44 11.90
N GLY A 57 -6.40 25.19 11.94
CA GLY A 57 -6.64 24.26 10.83
C GLY A 57 -8.14 24.31 10.52
N GLN A 58 -8.48 24.46 9.25
CA GLN A 58 -9.88 24.27 8.86
C GLN A 58 -10.26 22.85 9.28
N ASP A 59 -11.22 22.75 10.19
CA ASP A 59 -11.83 21.47 10.47
C ASP A 59 -12.21 20.87 9.13
N ALA A 60 -11.78 19.63 8.90
CA ALA A 60 -12.22 18.83 7.75
C ALA A 60 -13.72 18.54 7.94
N ASN A 61 -14.52 19.57 7.82
CA ASN A 61 -15.97 19.53 8.02
C ASN A 61 -16.70 19.07 6.75
N ALA A 62 -15.99 18.31 5.91
CA ALA A 62 -16.69 17.41 5.01
C ALA A 62 -17.16 16.23 5.86
N ALA A 63 -18.30 16.37 6.52
CA ALA A 63 -18.99 15.23 7.06
C ALA A 63 -19.12 14.22 5.92
N LEU A 64 -18.30 13.17 5.95
CA LEU A 64 -18.41 12.06 5.01
C LEU A 64 -19.78 11.44 5.28
N SER A 65 -20.75 11.73 4.41
CA SER A 65 -22.06 11.10 4.49
C SER A 65 -22.11 9.92 3.53
N LEU A 66 -22.39 8.74 4.07
CA LEU A 66 -22.70 7.57 3.27
C LEU A 66 -24.19 7.57 2.96
N LYS A 67 -24.50 7.48 1.66
CA LYS A 67 -25.87 7.32 1.18
C LYS A 67 -25.99 5.96 0.49
N LEU A 68 -26.95 5.15 0.90
CA LEU A 68 -27.31 3.95 0.15
C LEU A 68 -27.91 4.39 -1.19
N VAL A 69 -27.29 3.95 -2.28
CA VAL A 69 -27.69 4.31 -3.65
C VAL A 69 -28.48 3.19 -4.29
N GLY A 70 -28.09 1.93 -4.07
CA GLY A 70 -28.75 0.76 -4.62
C GLY A 70 -28.38 -0.49 -3.82
N THR A 71 -29.14 -1.54 -4.01
CA THR A 71 -28.88 -2.88 -3.46
C THR A 71 -29.14 -3.93 -4.54
N THR A 72 -28.38 -5.01 -4.54
CA THR A 72 -28.74 -6.23 -5.25
C THR A 72 -29.96 -6.85 -4.56
N ALA A 73 -30.76 -7.61 -5.29
CA ALA A 73 -31.85 -8.39 -4.68
C ALA A 73 -31.23 -9.41 -3.70
N ALA A 74 -31.62 -9.33 -2.42
CA ALA A 74 -31.26 -10.35 -1.45
C ALA A 74 -31.99 -11.63 -1.80
N LEU A 75 -31.26 -12.76 -1.85
CA LEU A 75 -31.88 -14.06 -1.93
C LEU A 75 -32.47 -14.38 -0.53
N ALA A 76 -33.77 -14.41 -0.42
CA ALA A 76 -34.49 -14.60 0.84
C ALA A 76 -34.17 -15.94 1.55
N GLU A 77 -33.59 -16.86 0.83
CA GLU A 77 -33.23 -18.23 1.27
C GLU A 77 -31.89 -18.29 1.99
N ASN A 78 -31.07 -17.24 1.92
CA ASN A 78 -29.69 -17.21 2.46
C ASN A 78 -29.55 -16.17 3.58
N PHE A 79 -30.60 -15.97 4.37
CA PHE A 79 -30.67 -14.88 5.33
C PHE A 79 -29.67 -14.99 6.49
N ASP A 80 -29.18 -16.15 6.83
CA ASP A 80 -28.21 -16.38 7.91
C ASP A 80 -26.84 -16.85 7.38
N GLU A 81 -26.56 -16.73 6.08
CA GLU A 81 -25.33 -17.19 5.47
C GLU A 81 -24.51 -16.01 4.96
N SER A 82 -23.18 -16.12 5.15
CA SER A 82 -22.21 -15.13 4.68
C SER A 82 -22.11 -15.19 3.16
N ALA A 83 -22.83 -14.31 2.47
CA ALA A 83 -22.94 -14.34 1.01
C ALA A 83 -22.04 -13.32 0.29
N ALA A 84 -21.46 -12.33 1.00
CA ALA A 84 -20.57 -11.33 0.39
C ALA A 84 -19.62 -10.77 1.46
N GLU A 85 -18.39 -11.26 1.50
CA GLU A 85 -17.43 -10.87 2.52
C GLU A 85 -16.35 -9.92 1.98
N ILE A 86 -15.87 -10.15 0.78
CA ILE A 86 -14.81 -9.39 0.14
C ILE A 86 -15.28 -8.93 -1.22
N VAL A 87 -14.95 -7.69 -1.56
CA VAL A 87 -15.31 -7.09 -2.84
C VAL A 87 -14.08 -6.47 -3.50
N ALA A 88 -13.91 -6.74 -4.80
CA ALA A 88 -13.00 -6.01 -5.68
C ALA A 88 -13.82 -5.26 -6.74
N TYR A 89 -13.30 -4.14 -7.21
CA TYR A 89 -13.99 -3.30 -8.20
C TYR A 89 -13.12 -3.00 -9.39
N HIS A 90 -13.64 -3.30 -10.58
CA HIS A 90 -13.03 -2.94 -11.85
C HIS A 90 -13.71 -1.71 -12.46
N ALA A 91 -12.98 -0.60 -12.48
CA ALA A 91 -13.54 0.68 -12.91
C ALA A 91 -13.84 0.72 -14.43
N GLY A 92 -13.06 -0.01 -15.23
CA GLY A 92 -13.19 -0.03 -16.70
C GLY A 92 -14.54 -0.61 -17.16
N SER A 93 -14.95 -1.72 -16.54
CA SER A 93 -16.24 -2.37 -16.82
C SER A 93 -17.34 -1.97 -15.86
N LYS A 94 -17.07 -1.14 -14.85
CA LYS A 94 -18.00 -0.82 -13.75
C LYS A 94 -18.58 -2.07 -13.10
N THR A 95 -17.73 -3.04 -12.81
CA THR A 95 -18.11 -4.34 -12.27
C THR A 95 -17.52 -4.53 -10.88
N ALA A 96 -18.31 -5.02 -9.95
CA ALA A 96 -17.84 -5.49 -8.65
C ALA A 96 -17.81 -7.03 -8.66
N PHE A 97 -16.75 -7.58 -8.08
CA PHE A 97 -16.54 -9.01 -7.88
C PHE A 97 -16.67 -9.28 -6.38
N LEU A 98 -17.62 -10.12 -5.99
CA LEU A 98 -17.94 -10.39 -4.59
C LEU A 98 -17.64 -11.85 -4.28
N VAL A 99 -16.84 -12.09 -3.26
CA VAL A 99 -16.63 -13.46 -2.75
C VAL A 99 -17.94 -13.95 -2.14
N ASN A 100 -18.40 -15.09 -2.63
CA ASN A 100 -19.51 -15.86 -2.07
C ASN A 100 -18.96 -17.18 -1.54
N SER A 101 -18.50 -17.17 -0.28
CA SER A 101 -17.83 -18.31 0.34
C SER A 101 -18.76 -19.53 0.45
N ASN A 102 -20.06 -19.31 0.65
CA ASN A 102 -21.05 -20.37 0.77
C ASN A 102 -21.21 -21.19 -0.52
N SER A 103 -21.19 -20.52 -1.67
CA SER A 103 -21.31 -21.19 -2.97
C SER A 103 -19.95 -21.52 -3.61
N LYS A 104 -18.82 -21.30 -2.92
CA LYS A 104 -17.46 -21.49 -3.44
C LYS A 104 -17.21 -20.72 -4.74
N ALA A 105 -17.75 -19.51 -4.84
CA ALA A 105 -17.90 -18.78 -6.08
C ALA A 105 -17.53 -17.29 -5.92
N VAL A 106 -17.44 -16.61 -7.06
CA VAL A 106 -17.40 -15.15 -7.12
C VAL A 106 -18.60 -14.65 -7.91
N ASP A 107 -19.44 -13.84 -7.26
CA ASP A 107 -20.55 -13.16 -7.92
C ASP A 107 -20.04 -11.90 -8.64
N VAL A 108 -20.40 -11.78 -9.91
CA VAL A 108 -20.06 -10.66 -10.78
C VAL A 108 -21.25 -9.72 -10.87
N VAL A 109 -21.10 -8.52 -10.33
CA VAL A 109 -22.17 -7.54 -10.21
C VAL A 109 -21.92 -6.35 -11.11
N SER A 110 -22.83 -6.11 -12.04
CA SER A 110 -22.83 -4.89 -12.84
C SER A 110 -23.25 -3.68 -12.02
N LEU A 111 -22.44 -2.63 -12.07
CA LEU A 111 -22.69 -1.30 -11.50
C LEU A 111 -22.88 -0.24 -12.60
N GLU A 112 -23.27 -0.65 -13.82
CA GLU A 112 -23.61 0.29 -14.90
C GLU A 112 -24.73 1.25 -14.46
N ASP A 113 -25.74 0.70 -13.77
CA ASP A 113 -26.74 1.48 -13.02
C ASP A 113 -26.54 1.23 -11.52
N VAL A 114 -25.87 2.16 -10.86
CA VAL A 114 -25.61 2.06 -9.41
C VAL A 114 -26.87 2.08 -8.55
N THR A 115 -28.01 2.49 -9.10
CA THR A 115 -29.32 2.48 -8.39
C THR A 115 -30.01 1.14 -8.48
N ALA A 116 -29.60 0.30 -9.43
CA ALA A 116 -30.14 -1.03 -9.67
C ALA A 116 -29.02 -2.04 -10.00
N PRO A 117 -28.05 -2.26 -9.07
CA PRO A 117 -26.99 -3.22 -9.30
C PRO A 117 -27.55 -4.62 -9.49
N SER A 118 -26.94 -5.40 -10.38
CA SER A 118 -27.44 -6.74 -10.70
C SER A 118 -26.31 -7.75 -10.85
N ILE A 119 -26.51 -8.96 -10.35
CA ILE A 119 -25.62 -10.10 -10.59
C ILE A 119 -25.80 -10.50 -12.04
N THR A 120 -24.73 -10.44 -12.81
CA THR A 120 -24.70 -10.79 -14.25
C THR A 120 -24.17 -12.19 -14.48
N MET A 121 -23.31 -12.67 -13.57
CA MET A 121 -22.68 -13.99 -13.65
C MET A 121 -22.23 -14.42 -12.24
N THR A 122 -22.15 -15.71 -12.03
CA THR A 122 -21.48 -16.33 -10.87
C THR A 122 -20.41 -17.25 -11.41
N LEU A 123 -19.16 -17.02 -10.99
CA LEU A 123 -18.00 -17.85 -11.36
C LEU A 123 -17.91 -19.02 -10.38
N ASP A 124 -18.02 -20.23 -10.87
CA ASP A 124 -17.75 -21.46 -10.11
C ASP A 124 -16.24 -21.67 -10.02
N VAL A 125 -15.58 -20.97 -9.09
CA VAL A 125 -14.11 -20.97 -8.95
C VAL A 125 -13.59 -22.37 -8.63
N ALA A 126 -14.30 -23.13 -7.80
CA ALA A 126 -13.92 -24.50 -7.48
C ALA A 126 -13.94 -25.37 -8.72
N GLY A 127 -15.05 -25.40 -9.44
CA GLY A 127 -15.19 -26.19 -10.65
C GLY A 127 -14.20 -25.82 -11.75
N ASP A 128 -13.96 -24.53 -11.95
CA ASP A 128 -13.00 -24.02 -12.94
C ASP A 128 -11.55 -24.50 -12.64
N VAL A 129 -11.11 -24.39 -11.37
CA VAL A 129 -9.77 -24.80 -10.94
C VAL A 129 -9.65 -26.34 -10.97
N GLU A 130 -10.63 -27.07 -10.44
CA GLU A 130 -10.65 -28.53 -10.47
C GLU A 130 -10.64 -29.07 -11.91
N GLY A 131 -11.31 -28.39 -12.83
CA GLY A 131 -11.28 -28.73 -14.25
C GLY A 131 -9.97 -28.41 -14.96
N ALA A 132 -9.20 -27.44 -14.47
CA ALA A 132 -7.94 -26.99 -15.07
C ALA A 132 -6.70 -27.68 -14.51
N VAL A 133 -6.73 -28.17 -13.28
CA VAL A 133 -5.62 -28.81 -12.57
C VAL A 133 -5.78 -30.32 -12.59
N ALA A 134 -4.88 -31.03 -13.28
CA ALA A 134 -5.02 -32.45 -13.60
C ALA A 134 -5.11 -33.41 -12.38
N ASP A 135 -4.53 -33.00 -11.23
CA ASP A 135 -4.46 -33.82 -10.02
C ASP A 135 -5.58 -33.52 -9.02
N LEU A 136 -6.51 -32.62 -9.35
CA LEU A 136 -7.68 -32.32 -8.53
C LEU A 136 -8.91 -33.12 -8.98
N ALA A 137 -9.65 -33.59 -8.01
CA ALA A 137 -10.96 -34.19 -8.22
C ALA A 137 -12.07 -33.18 -7.84
N GLN A 138 -13.28 -33.43 -8.32
CA GLN A 138 -14.43 -32.64 -7.95
C GLN A 138 -14.68 -32.72 -6.43
N GLY A 139 -14.72 -31.58 -5.78
CA GLY A 139 -14.93 -31.44 -4.34
C GLY A 139 -13.65 -31.35 -3.51
N ASP A 140 -12.46 -31.35 -4.15
CA ASP A 140 -11.18 -31.14 -3.45
C ASP A 140 -11.00 -29.71 -2.97
N LEU A 141 -11.69 -28.73 -3.60
CA LEU A 141 -11.63 -27.33 -3.23
C LEU A 141 -12.80 -26.89 -2.35
N GLY A 142 -12.47 -26.00 -1.42
CA GLY A 142 -13.34 -25.46 -0.39
C GLY A 142 -13.82 -24.05 -0.69
N ALA A 143 -13.77 -23.18 0.33
CA ALA A 143 -14.27 -21.81 0.22
C ALA A 143 -13.33 -20.91 -0.60
N VAL A 144 -13.93 -19.93 -1.27
CA VAL A 144 -13.24 -18.77 -1.82
C VAL A 144 -13.03 -17.76 -0.69
N ASN A 145 -11.78 -17.34 -0.47
CA ASN A 145 -11.42 -16.51 0.67
C ASN A 145 -11.10 -15.06 0.30
N SER A 146 -10.68 -14.79 -0.93
CA SER A 146 -10.29 -13.44 -1.35
C SER A 146 -10.42 -13.25 -2.85
N VAL A 147 -10.68 -12.02 -3.26
CA VAL A 147 -10.64 -11.57 -4.66
C VAL A 147 -9.98 -10.20 -4.72
N ASP A 148 -9.12 -9.99 -5.71
CA ASP A 148 -8.59 -8.67 -6.05
C ASP A 148 -8.48 -8.51 -7.57
N VAL A 149 -8.45 -7.24 -8.02
CA VAL A 149 -8.41 -6.88 -9.44
C VAL A 149 -7.26 -5.92 -9.70
N PHE A 150 -6.45 -6.27 -10.69
CA PHE A 150 -5.40 -5.41 -11.19
C PHE A 150 -5.43 -5.31 -12.74
N GLY A 151 -5.68 -4.10 -13.25
CA GLY A 151 -5.93 -3.91 -14.69
C GLY A 151 -7.14 -4.74 -15.12
N ASP A 152 -7.01 -5.48 -16.21
CA ASP A 152 -8.06 -6.35 -16.76
C ASP A 152 -7.97 -7.80 -16.23
N HIS A 153 -7.25 -8.02 -15.12
CA HIS A 153 -7.07 -9.34 -14.52
C HIS A 153 -7.61 -9.37 -13.09
N MET A 154 -8.11 -10.53 -12.72
CA MET A 154 -8.62 -10.82 -11.38
C MET A 154 -7.85 -12.02 -10.81
N ALA A 155 -7.49 -11.93 -9.54
CA ALA A 155 -6.93 -13.04 -8.77
C ALA A 155 -7.93 -13.46 -7.69
N VAL A 156 -8.09 -14.76 -7.49
CA VAL A 156 -9.03 -15.34 -6.54
C VAL A 156 -8.30 -16.40 -5.71
N ALA A 157 -8.32 -16.26 -4.38
CA ALA A 157 -7.81 -17.28 -3.47
C ALA A 157 -8.91 -18.28 -3.13
N ILE A 158 -8.61 -19.57 -3.32
CA ILE A 158 -9.49 -20.68 -2.96
C ILE A 158 -8.75 -21.69 -2.11
N GLU A 159 -9.29 -22.08 -0.98
CA GLU A 159 -8.71 -23.09 -0.11
C GLU A 159 -9.09 -24.51 -0.57
N ALA A 160 -8.35 -25.52 -0.06
CA ALA A 160 -8.79 -26.89 -0.17
C ALA A 160 -9.94 -27.19 0.79
N ASP A 161 -10.81 -28.12 0.45
CA ASP A 161 -11.90 -28.61 1.34
C ASP A 161 -11.32 -29.20 2.63
N THR A 162 -10.24 -29.94 2.52
CA THR A 162 -9.39 -30.34 3.65
C THR A 162 -8.39 -29.23 3.96
N LYS A 163 -8.55 -28.51 5.07
CA LYS A 163 -7.81 -27.30 5.43
C LYS A 163 -6.27 -27.39 5.41
N GLN A 164 -5.71 -28.59 5.51
CA GLN A 164 -4.26 -28.84 5.48
C GLN A 164 -3.72 -29.08 4.06
N ASP A 165 -4.60 -29.31 3.11
CA ASP A 165 -4.24 -29.55 1.73
C ASP A 165 -3.95 -28.25 0.99
N THR A 166 -3.44 -28.36 -0.21
CA THR A 166 -3.01 -27.22 -1.02
C THR A 166 -4.21 -26.52 -1.63
N GLY A 167 -4.39 -25.24 -1.29
CA GLY A 167 -5.27 -24.32 -1.99
C GLY A 167 -4.58 -23.68 -3.19
N TYR A 168 -5.29 -22.85 -3.91
CA TYR A 168 -4.86 -22.25 -5.17
C TYR A 168 -5.14 -20.76 -5.24
N ILE A 169 -4.38 -20.06 -6.09
CA ILE A 169 -4.74 -18.75 -6.61
C ILE A 169 -5.16 -18.95 -8.08
N ALA A 170 -6.41 -18.68 -8.37
CA ALA A 170 -6.95 -18.68 -9.71
C ALA A 170 -6.86 -17.28 -10.33
N PHE A 171 -6.36 -17.21 -11.55
CA PHE A 171 -6.26 -15.97 -12.32
C PHE A 171 -7.28 -15.98 -13.44
N TYR A 172 -8.08 -14.94 -13.51
CA TYR A 172 -9.10 -14.72 -14.52
C TYR A 172 -8.87 -13.41 -15.28
N ASN A 173 -9.40 -13.33 -16.49
CA ASN A 173 -9.74 -12.03 -17.05
C ASN A 173 -10.98 -11.48 -16.35
N VAL A 174 -11.18 -10.15 -16.37
CA VAL A 174 -12.38 -9.52 -15.77
C VAL A 174 -13.69 -9.90 -16.47
N ASP A 175 -13.62 -10.59 -17.61
CA ASP A 175 -14.79 -11.19 -18.28
C ASP A 175 -15.19 -12.57 -17.72
N GLY A 176 -14.45 -13.08 -16.73
CA GLY A 176 -14.68 -14.36 -16.09
C GLY A 176 -14.00 -15.55 -16.74
N THR A 177 -13.13 -15.34 -17.74
CA THR A 177 -12.37 -16.43 -18.37
C THR A 177 -11.19 -16.83 -17.50
N LEU A 178 -11.11 -18.08 -17.04
CA LEU A 178 -9.97 -18.61 -16.30
C LEU A 178 -8.72 -18.63 -17.21
N MET A 179 -7.64 -18.05 -16.72
CA MET A 179 -6.33 -18.01 -17.39
C MET A 179 -5.39 -19.09 -16.88
N SER A 180 -5.31 -19.22 -15.57
CA SER A 180 -4.45 -20.20 -14.90
C SER A 180 -4.83 -20.37 -13.44
N ALA A 181 -4.40 -21.47 -12.83
CA ALA A 181 -4.44 -21.70 -11.40
C ALA A 181 -3.06 -22.12 -10.89
N VAL A 182 -2.63 -21.57 -9.76
CA VAL A 182 -1.30 -21.82 -9.18
C VAL A 182 -1.47 -22.27 -7.74
N ALA A 183 -0.80 -23.37 -7.38
CA ALA A 183 -0.77 -23.87 -6.01
C ALA A 183 -0.19 -22.83 -5.04
N ALA A 184 -0.89 -22.55 -3.95
CA ALA A 184 -0.55 -21.49 -3.00
C ALA A 184 -0.29 -22.00 -1.56
N GLY A 185 -0.26 -23.31 -1.36
CA GLY A 185 -0.16 -23.90 -0.02
C GLY A 185 -1.51 -23.97 0.70
N ALA A 186 -1.49 -24.38 1.95
CA ALA A 186 -2.71 -24.52 2.74
C ALA A 186 -3.31 -23.16 3.10
N LEU A 187 -4.64 -23.04 3.07
CA LEU A 187 -5.42 -21.87 3.51
C LEU A 187 -4.92 -20.53 2.91
N PRO A 188 -4.94 -20.33 1.59
CA PRO A 188 -4.66 -19.01 1.04
C PRO A 188 -5.78 -18.03 1.42
N ASP A 189 -5.46 -17.02 2.23
CA ASP A 189 -6.44 -16.10 2.78
C ASP A 189 -6.57 -14.81 1.98
N LYS A 190 -5.53 -14.45 1.21
CA LYS A 190 -5.46 -13.13 0.57
C LYS A 190 -4.68 -13.16 -0.74
N VAL A 191 -5.18 -12.42 -1.70
CA VAL A 191 -4.55 -12.06 -2.98
C VAL A 191 -4.34 -10.56 -3.06
#